data_d12c4cddb28f18d2afff7851a70c15b8
#
_entry.id   d12c4cddb28f18d2afff7851a70c15b8
#
_cell.length_a   1.000
_cell.length_b   1.000
_cell.length_c   1.000
_cell.angle_alpha   90.00
_cell.angle_beta   90.00
_cell.angle_gamma   90.00
#
_symmetry.space_group_name_H-M   'P 1'
#
loop_
_entity.id
_entity.type
_entity.pdbx_description
1 polymer ?
#
loop_
_entity_poly.entity_id
_entity_poly.type
_entity_poly.pdbx_seq_one_letter_code
_entity_poly.pdbx_strand_id
1 'polypeptide(L)'
;MSSVSAGSTKISGGGTGSGGINEDISYAALRRNAADLKARKSRIKEIFSVEGLDKCEAMDESRRIDRKAFAAKHFDISEGGLFTKKDDVTTLLRWSSKPLKKPLLRAVHESKNKKAYEDSCQYMRNIQGYMLDRKSGKSEIDHVRKICQTALKYQDGEKNDSTSLRTIMWDELYCQLMKQTYNAPRESTAEVPSSLERGWKLFHCIAGVLQPSASLLPLVLKHCDDALAEGGGPRVAALSKRTKLRLLRLRKLRPRTCVPCKAELEASLVGGHMNQRVYTLPDDSGMIKPIVIPVESWLSAASGARLVAASVGVKDPRPFALFEAVPKILDDGDESNDDETADIDVEDSTSYNYKLIPSDTPLCDVIARFVQRVEEDLKEKKGKDAIKGGIRLEHIVFGVRYFIPPIPTDGRRDNVADQFLFLQALHEVRGNSWKFKQAIMRPEFYKLAALQILAQARGASPCARLKLTTTDLISYLPRNLRDKEAAAGVAKTYAELSKGAGPRGKKWHEHREEYLDIVKQWSLFGMTKFMIDSRGSTIKPEGRLLLAVCPHIINIIDSGSMSLIHQLSYKALYRVEPPTRANRAITLRFRPKNAGDAPPVLKCTTVEEGQEKQLVMTIKKYQEYSSHRY
;
A
#
# COMPACT_ATOMS: atom_id res chain seq x y z
N MET A 1 -0.96 -18.10 -35.06
CA MET A 1 -0.84 -19.53 -35.44
C MET A 1 0.62 -19.88 -35.49
N SER A 2 1.10 -20.59 -34.46
CA SER A 2 2.24 -21.54 -34.52
C SER A 2 2.38 -22.14 -33.13
N SER A 3 2.02 -23.41 -33.06
CA SER A 3 2.08 -24.28 -31.89
C SER A 3 3.52 -24.71 -31.62
N VAL A 4 3.98 -24.55 -30.37
CA VAL A 4 5.18 -25.21 -29.89
C VAL A 4 4.77 -26.33 -28.97
N SER A 5 5.10 -27.57 -29.38
CA SER A 5 4.84 -28.81 -28.67
C SER A 5 5.85 -29.00 -27.53
N ALA A 6 5.33 -29.25 -26.32
CA ALA A 6 6.13 -29.67 -25.17
C ALA A 6 6.39 -31.19 -25.26
N GLY A 7 7.67 -31.57 -25.32
CA GLY A 7 8.12 -32.96 -25.27
C GLY A 7 8.02 -33.51 -23.84
N SER A 8 7.26 -34.57 -23.70
CA SER A 8 7.12 -35.35 -22.45
C SER A 8 8.19 -36.44 -22.40
N THR A 9 9.12 -36.35 -21.46
CA THR A 9 10.08 -37.44 -21.17
C THR A 9 9.48 -38.39 -20.12
N LYS A 10 9.13 -39.58 -20.51
CA LYS A 10 8.74 -40.69 -19.62
C LYS A 10 9.99 -41.30 -18.97
N ILE A 11 10.03 -41.27 -17.65
CA ILE A 11 10.94 -42.12 -16.87
C ILE A 11 10.09 -43.27 -16.29
N SER A 12 10.35 -44.47 -16.78
CA SER A 12 9.81 -45.74 -16.27
C SER A 12 10.71 -46.25 -15.14
N GLY A 13 10.13 -46.51 -13.97
CA GLY A 13 10.81 -47.19 -12.87
C GLY A 13 9.77 -47.89 -12.00
N GLY A 14 9.65 -49.18 -12.15
CA GLY A 14 8.74 -50.01 -11.38
C GLY A 14 9.22 -50.23 -9.96
N GLY A 15 8.28 -50.38 -9.06
CA GLY A 15 8.48 -50.74 -7.66
C GLY A 15 7.14 -50.99 -6.99
N THR A 16 6.69 -52.25 -7.00
CA THR A 16 5.52 -52.73 -6.26
C THR A 16 5.80 -52.72 -4.76
N GLY A 17 5.13 -51.85 -4.03
CA GLY A 17 5.08 -51.84 -2.56
C GLY A 17 3.67 -51.47 -2.12
N SER A 18 2.83 -52.46 -1.83
CA SER A 18 1.51 -52.30 -1.25
C SER A 18 1.65 -51.87 0.21
N GLY A 19 1.58 -50.55 0.45
CA GLY A 19 1.40 -49.98 1.77
C GLY A 19 0.06 -49.31 1.80
N GLY A 20 -0.88 -49.83 2.62
CA GLY A 20 -2.20 -49.27 2.83
C GLY A 20 -2.11 -47.80 3.29
N ILE A 21 -2.44 -46.89 2.40
CA ILE A 21 -2.56 -45.48 2.70
C ILE A 21 -3.88 -45.29 3.40
N ASN A 22 -3.81 -44.89 4.67
CA ASN A 22 -4.95 -44.49 5.50
C ASN A 22 -5.78 -43.42 4.79
N GLU A 23 -6.89 -43.82 4.15
CA GLU A 23 -7.86 -42.91 3.51
C GLU A 23 -8.47 -41.88 4.50
N ASP A 24 -8.51 -42.20 5.79
CA ASP A 24 -9.06 -41.33 6.84
C ASP A 24 -8.26 -40.01 7.05
N ILE A 25 -6.94 -40.04 6.83
CA ILE A 25 -6.11 -38.82 6.94
C ILE A 25 -6.41 -37.84 5.80
N SER A 26 -6.76 -38.34 4.63
CA SER A 26 -7.11 -37.57 3.44
C SER A 26 -8.43 -36.78 3.64
N TYR A 27 -9.45 -37.38 4.22
CA TYR A 27 -10.78 -36.77 4.38
C TYR A 27 -10.81 -35.68 5.46
N ALA A 28 -10.09 -35.86 6.56
CA ALA A 28 -9.94 -34.85 7.61
C ALA A 28 -9.10 -33.64 7.14
N ALA A 29 -8.08 -33.88 6.29
CA ALA A 29 -7.29 -32.82 5.67
C ALA A 29 -8.12 -32.04 4.63
N LEU A 30 -8.92 -32.71 3.81
CA LEU A 30 -9.82 -32.09 2.84
C LEU A 30 -10.92 -31.26 3.52
N ARG A 31 -11.51 -31.74 4.61
CA ARG A 31 -12.51 -30.98 5.40
C ARG A 31 -11.89 -29.76 6.08
N ARG A 32 -10.66 -29.86 6.62
CA ARG A 32 -9.94 -28.70 7.18
C ARG A 32 -9.64 -27.67 6.09
N ASN A 33 -9.17 -28.11 4.91
CA ASN A 33 -8.92 -27.23 3.77
C ASN A 33 -10.20 -26.54 3.27
N ALA A 34 -11.35 -27.23 3.26
CA ALA A 34 -12.63 -26.64 2.87
C ALA A 34 -13.15 -25.62 3.90
N ALA A 35 -13.00 -25.89 5.21
CA ALA A 35 -13.34 -24.94 6.27
C ALA A 35 -12.45 -23.69 6.24
N ASP A 36 -11.14 -23.88 6.03
CA ASP A 36 -10.18 -22.77 5.86
C ASP A 36 -10.50 -21.94 4.61
N LEU A 37 -10.84 -22.57 3.50
CA LEU A 37 -11.22 -21.88 2.27
C LEU A 37 -12.52 -21.06 2.47
N LYS A 38 -13.49 -21.61 3.20
CA LYS A 38 -14.73 -20.90 3.55
C LYS A 38 -14.45 -19.71 4.46
N ALA A 39 -13.58 -19.86 5.46
CA ALA A 39 -13.17 -18.79 6.36
C ALA A 39 -12.41 -17.68 5.62
N ARG A 40 -11.52 -18.05 4.68
CA ARG A 40 -10.80 -17.08 3.81
C ARG A 40 -11.78 -16.29 2.94
N LYS A 41 -12.72 -16.97 2.27
CA LYS A 41 -13.76 -16.33 1.45
C LYS A 41 -14.63 -15.38 2.29
N SER A 42 -14.98 -15.76 3.53
CA SER A 42 -15.75 -14.91 4.45
C SER A 42 -14.98 -13.64 4.82
N ARG A 43 -13.69 -13.72 5.18
CA ARG A 43 -12.86 -12.56 5.49
C ARG A 43 -12.69 -11.61 4.30
N ILE A 44 -12.52 -12.16 3.09
CA ILE A 44 -12.46 -11.35 1.85
C ILE A 44 -13.79 -10.62 1.66
N LYS A 45 -14.92 -11.32 1.82
CA LYS A 45 -16.26 -10.74 1.69
C LYS A 45 -16.49 -9.62 2.72
N GLU A 46 -16.01 -9.78 3.95
CA GLU A 46 -16.14 -8.77 5.01
C GLU A 46 -15.43 -7.45 4.65
N ILE A 47 -14.24 -7.50 4.04
CA ILE A 47 -13.51 -6.29 3.60
C ILE A 47 -14.31 -5.50 2.57
N PHE A 48 -15.03 -6.20 1.69
CA PHE A 48 -15.89 -5.60 0.67
C PHE A 48 -17.34 -5.39 1.13
N SER A 49 -17.72 -5.87 2.34
CA SER A 49 -19.07 -5.75 2.82
C SER A 49 -19.45 -4.30 3.16
N VAL A 50 -20.73 -4.02 3.01
CA VAL A 50 -21.33 -2.71 3.28
C VAL A 50 -21.66 -2.52 4.76
N GLU A 51 -21.77 -3.62 5.52
CA GLU A 51 -22.32 -3.67 6.88
C GLU A 51 -21.57 -2.79 7.91
N GLY A 52 -20.28 -2.50 7.70
CA GLY A 52 -19.54 -1.58 8.57
C GLY A 52 -19.78 -0.09 8.27
N LEU A 53 -20.46 0.24 7.16
CA LEU A 53 -20.74 1.60 6.71
C LEU A 53 -22.10 2.11 7.15
N ASP A 54 -23.10 1.22 7.29
CA ASP A 54 -24.45 1.57 7.71
C ASP A 54 -24.47 2.20 9.11
N LYS A 55 -23.50 1.84 9.98
CA LYS A 55 -23.29 2.48 11.29
C LYS A 55 -22.65 3.87 11.22
N CYS A 56 -22.04 4.24 10.09
CA CYS A 56 -21.55 5.60 9.83
C CYS A 56 -22.63 6.48 9.17
N GLU A 57 -23.74 5.90 8.74
CA GLU A 57 -24.85 6.61 8.07
C GLU A 57 -25.74 7.40 9.01
N ALA A 58 -25.66 7.20 10.32
CA ALA A 58 -26.19 8.15 11.29
C ALA A 58 -25.38 9.46 11.34
N MET A 59 -25.01 9.98 10.17
CA MET A 59 -24.69 11.41 10.04
C MET A 59 -26.02 12.13 10.15
N ASP A 60 -26.15 12.75 11.31
CA ASP A 60 -27.13 13.71 11.72
C ASP A 60 -28.11 14.13 10.59
N GLU A 61 -29.29 13.53 10.53
CA GLU A 61 -30.36 13.91 9.58
C GLU A 61 -30.76 15.38 9.70
N SER A 62 -30.30 16.06 10.76
CA SER A 62 -30.55 17.49 11.04
C SER A 62 -29.96 18.45 10.00
N ARG A 63 -29.02 18.01 9.15
CA ARG A 63 -28.44 18.82 8.08
C ARG A 63 -29.03 18.50 6.70
N ARG A 64 -30.32 18.64 6.54
CA ARG A 64 -30.99 18.65 5.22
C ARG A 64 -30.59 19.92 4.48
N ILE A 65 -29.49 19.85 3.72
CA ILE A 65 -29.08 20.96 2.85
C ILE A 65 -30.01 20.96 1.63
N ASP A 66 -30.83 21.99 1.49
CA ASP A 66 -31.61 22.21 0.27
C ASP A 66 -30.69 22.66 -0.87
N ARG A 67 -30.84 22.01 -2.05
CA ARG A 67 -30.04 22.32 -3.25
C ARG A 67 -30.24 23.74 -3.72
N LYS A 68 -31.46 24.26 -3.66
CA LYS A 68 -31.76 25.63 -4.09
C LYS A 68 -31.13 26.64 -3.14
N ALA A 69 -31.22 26.40 -1.83
CA ALA A 69 -30.59 27.25 -0.81
C ALA A 69 -29.05 27.22 -0.97
N PHE A 70 -28.46 26.05 -1.20
CA PHE A 70 -27.02 25.94 -1.48
C PHE A 70 -26.62 26.72 -2.73
N ALA A 71 -27.33 26.53 -3.85
CA ALA A 71 -27.04 27.24 -5.10
C ALA A 71 -27.20 28.77 -4.94
N ALA A 72 -28.26 29.23 -4.29
CA ALA A 72 -28.46 30.66 -4.03
C ALA A 72 -27.31 31.30 -3.25
N LYS A 73 -26.72 30.53 -2.32
CA LYS A 73 -25.60 30.98 -1.49
C LYS A 73 -24.25 30.93 -2.18
N HIS A 74 -23.98 29.87 -2.96
CA HIS A 74 -22.63 29.54 -3.42
C HIS A 74 -22.42 29.67 -4.94
N PHE A 75 -23.49 29.68 -5.75
CA PHE A 75 -23.37 29.83 -7.19
C PHE A 75 -23.15 31.26 -7.61
N ASP A 76 -22.46 31.44 -8.73
CA ASP A 76 -22.30 32.72 -9.39
C ASP A 76 -23.56 33.07 -10.21
N ILE A 77 -24.54 33.65 -9.53
CA ILE A 77 -25.85 34.02 -10.09
C ILE A 77 -25.79 35.44 -10.62
N SER A 78 -26.06 35.62 -11.91
CA SER A 78 -26.20 36.95 -12.49
C SER A 78 -27.53 37.55 -12.07
N GLU A 79 -27.51 38.70 -11.40
CA GLU A 79 -28.74 39.42 -10.98
C GLU A 79 -29.50 40.05 -12.14
N GLY A 80 -28.92 40.01 -13.33
CA GLY A 80 -29.47 40.69 -14.50
C GLY A 80 -29.09 42.18 -14.55
N GLY A 81 -28.86 42.67 -15.74
CA GLY A 81 -28.61 44.08 -16.02
C GLY A 81 -29.45 44.52 -17.20
N LEU A 82 -29.30 45.80 -17.63
CA LEU A 82 -30.06 46.39 -18.74
C LEU A 82 -30.06 45.51 -20.03
N PHE A 83 -29.08 44.62 -20.21
CA PHE A 83 -28.94 43.73 -21.39
C PHE A 83 -28.74 42.24 -21.04
N THR A 84 -28.81 41.85 -19.78
CA THR A 84 -28.59 40.46 -19.35
C THR A 84 -29.80 39.96 -18.55
N LYS A 85 -30.28 38.77 -18.90
CA LYS A 85 -31.35 38.12 -18.12
C LYS A 85 -30.82 37.67 -16.79
N LYS A 86 -31.64 37.80 -15.73
CA LYS A 86 -31.38 37.20 -14.42
C LYS A 86 -31.26 35.68 -14.56
N ASP A 87 -30.23 35.09 -13.97
CA ASP A 87 -30.09 33.63 -13.95
C ASP A 87 -31.17 33.03 -13.02
N ASP A 88 -31.91 32.05 -13.53
CA ASP A 88 -32.79 31.24 -12.70
C ASP A 88 -32.01 30.10 -12.05
N VAL A 89 -31.95 30.10 -10.71
CA VAL A 89 -31.30 29.06 -9.91
C VAL A 89 -31.76 27.66 -10.32
N THR A 90 -33.04 27.50 -10.66
CA THR A 90 -33.58 26.20 -11.08
C THR A 90 -32.95 25.72 -12.39
N THR A 91 -32.70 26.62 -13.33
CA THR A 91 -32.02 26.31 -14.61
C THR A 91 -30.55 25.95 -14.38
N LEU A 92 -29.86 26.62 -13.46
CA LEU A 92 -28.47 26.31 -13.12
C LEU A 92 -28.32 24.93 -12.48
N LEU A 93 -29.35 24.42 -11.80
CA LEU A 93 -29.36 23.12 -11.16
C LEU A 93 -29.74 21.96 -12.09
N ARG A 94 -30.39 22.23 -13.23
CA ARG A 94 -30.88 21.17 -14.15
C ARG A 94 -29.88 20.84 -15.24
N TRP A 95 -30.01 19.64 -15.76
CA TRP A 95 -29.30 19.20 -16.96
C TRP A 95 -29.42 20.20 -18.13
N SER A 96 -28.37 20.31 -18.91
CA SER A 96 -28.32 21.14 -20.10
C SER A 96 -27.35 20.60 -21.13
N SER A 97 -27.77 20.56 -22.40
CA SER A 97 -26.89 20.25 -23.55
C SER A 97 -25.96 21.44 -23.90
N LYS A 98 -26.28 22.65 -23.41
CA LYS A 98 -25.46 23.84 -23.66
C LYS A 98 -24.26 23.88 -22.68
N PRO A 99 -23.05 24.14 -23.18
CA PRO A 99 -21.86 24.27 -22.31
C PRO A 99 -21.99 25.49 -21.39
N LEU A 100 -21.38 25.40 -20.22
CA LEU A 100 -21.27 26.52 -19.30
C LEU A 100 -20.33 27.59 -19.89
N LYS A 101 -20.74 28.84 -19.81
CA LYS A 101 -19.94 30.02 -20.18
C LYS A 101 -19.11 30.54 -19.00
N LYS A 102 -19.53 30.23 -17.77
CA LYS A 102 -18.86 30.59 -16.53
C LYS A 102 -18.94 29.44 -15.52
N PRO A 103 -18.06 29.37 -14.53
CA PRO A 103 -18.15 28.42 -13.42
C PRO A 103 -19.51 28.51 -12.69
N LEU A 104 -19.92 27.43 -12.05
CA LEU A 104 -21.10 27.44 -11.18
C LEU A 104 -20.81 28.11 -9.84
N LEU A 105 -19.68 27.77 -9.22
CA LEU A 105 -19.30 28.28 -7.92
C LEU A 105 -18.69 29.70 -8.01
N ARG A 106 -19.23 30.64 -7.23
CA ARG A 106 -18.70 31.98 -7.07
C ARG A 106 -17.24 31.97 -6.63
N ALA A 107 -16.86 31.05 -5.76
CA ALA A 107 -15.49 30.89 -5.26
C ALA A 107 -14.44 30.68 -6.37
N VAL A 108 -14.80 30.05 -7.51
CA VAL A 108 -13.88 29.93 -8.67
C VAL A 108 -13.63 31.30 -9.30
N HIS A 109 -14.64 32.12 -9.42
CA HIS A 109 -14.53 33.49 -9.94
C HIS A 109 -13.73 34.36 -8.95
N GLU A 110 -14.06 34.33 -7.66
CA GLU A 110 -13.39 35.08 -6.60
C GLU A 110 -11.92 34.73 -6.42
N SER A 111 -11.52 33.50 -6.82
CA SER A 111 -10.10 33.08 -6.81
C SER A 111 -9.22 33.91 -7.73
N LYS A 112 -9.80 34.66 -8.69
CA LYS A 112 -9.12 35.43 -9.74
C LYS A 112 -8.12 34.63 -10.57
N ASN A 113 -8.20 33.29 -10.52
CA ASN A 113 -7.33 32.39 -11.27
C ASN A 113 -7.95 32.10 -12.64
N LYS A 114 -7.46 32.79 -13.68
CA LYS A 114 -7.93 32.63 -15.07
C LYS A 114 -7.88 31.18 -15.54
N LYS A 115 -6.85 30.44 -15.17
CA LYS A 115 -6.70 29.03 -15.57
C LYS A 115 -7.75 28.15 -14.91
N ALA A 116 -8.05 28.35 -13.63
CA ALA A 116 -9.10 27.64 -12.92
C ALA A 116 -10.48 27.90 -13.53
N TYR A 117 -10.74 29.16 -13.92
CA TYR A 117 -11.97 29.54 -14.61
C TYR A 117 -12.14 28.79 -15.95
N GLU A 118 -11.11 28.77 -16.79
CA GLU A 118 -11.10 28.06 -18.08
C GLU A 118 -11.28 26.55 -17.89
N ASP A 119 -10.58 25.96 -16.92
CA ASP A 119 -10.62 24.54 -16.60
C ASP A 119 -11.98 24.10 -16.05
N SER A 120 -12.63 24.95 -15.25
CA SER A 120 -14.01 24.73 -14.80
C SER A 120 -14.98 24.61 -15.98
N CYS A 121 -14.91 25.55 -16.93
CA CYS A 121 -15.72 25.45 -18.16
C CYS A 121 -15.35 24.21 -18.99
N GLN A 122 -14.09 23.79 -18.95
CA GLN A 122 -13.65 22.58 -19.66
C GLN A 122 -14.16 21.28 -19.00
N TYR A 123 -14.36 21.25 -17.67
CA TYR A 123 -15.05 20.13 -17.00
C TYR A 123 -16.40 19.84 -17.64
N MET A 124 -17.25 20.86 -17.76
CA MET A 124 -18.57 20.70 -18.37
C MET A 124 -18.50 20.14 -19.79
N ARG A 125 -17.57 20.63 -20.61
CA ARG A 125 -17.39 20.12 -21.99
C ARG A 125 -16.99 18.66 -22.01
N ASN A 126 -16.14 18.21 -21.08
CA ASN A 126 -15.74 16.81 -20.98
C ASN A 126 -16.89 15.95 -20.41
N ILE A 127 -17.65 16.44 -19.42
CA ILE A 127 -18.84 15.77 -18.89
C ILE A 127 -19.85 15.54 -20.01
N GLN A 128 -20.20 16.59 -20.76
CA GLN A 128 -21.15 16.50 -21.88
C GLN A 128 -20.64 15.61 -23.02
N GLY A 129 -19.33 15.64 -23.31
CA GLY A 129 -18.73 14.73 -24.29
C GLY A 129 -18.83 13.27 -23.87
N TYR A 130 -18.58 12.97 -22.60
CA TYR A 130 -18.73 11.64 -22.02
C TYR A 130 -20.21 11.17 -22.05
N MET A 131 -21.14 12.05 -21.70
CA MET A 131 -22.57 11.76 -21.69
C MET A 131 -23.20 11.65 -23.09
N LEU A 132 -22.45 11.96 -24.15
CA LEU A 132 -22.90 12.10 -25.56
C LEU A 132 -23.88 13.25 -25.76
N ASP A 133 -24.02 14.17 -24.81
CA ASP A 133 -24.82 15.40 -24.98
C ASP A 133 -24.14 16.38 -25.94
N ARG A 134 -22.88 16.10 -26.27
CA ARG A 134 -22.06 16.86 -27.23
C ARG A 134 -21.22 15.91 -28.08
N LYS A 135 -21.14 16.16 -29.38
CA LYS A 135 -20.23 15.42 -30.29
C LYS A 135 -18.78 15.62 -29.88
N SER A 136 -18.04 14.52 -29.72
CA SER A 136 -16.63 14.50 -29.38
C SER A 136 -15.93 13.36 -30.11
N GLY A 137 -14.70 13.58 -30.59
CA GLY A 137 -13.85 12.52 -31.15
C GLY A 137 -13.06 11.73 -30.10
N LYS A 138 -13.32 11.95 -28.78
CA LYS A 138 -12.63 11.29 -27.69
C LYS A 138 -13.41 10.08 -27.19
N SER A 139 -12.67 9.05 -26.71
CA SER A 139 -13.27 7.91 -26.02
C SER A 139 -13.84 8.30 -24.64
N GLU A 140 -14.67 7.44 -24.06
CA GLU A 140 -15.17 7.60 -22.69
C GLU A 140 -14.03 7.75 -21.68
N ILE A 141 -13.02 6.89 -21.79
CA ILE A 141 -11.84 6.88 -20.91
C ILE A 141 -11.06 8.18 -21.04
N ASP A 142 -10.88 8.71 -22.26
CA ASP A 142 -10.16 9.97 -22.48
C ASP A 142 -10.87 11.15 -21.81
N HIS A 143 -12.20 11.19 -21.84
CA HIS A 143 -12.97 12.22 -21.14
C HIS A 143 -12.76 12.13 -19.62
N VAL A 144 -12.89 10.93 -19.01
CA VAL A 144 -12.67 10.74 -17.57
C VAL A 144 -11.23 11.08 -17.19
N ARG A 145 -10.25 10.57 -17.95
CA ARG A 145 -8.82 10.83 -17.71
C ARG A 145 -8.53 12.33 -17.78
N LYS A 146 -9.12 13.04 -18.75
CA LYS A 146 -8.92 14.50 -18.88
C LYS A 146 -9.52 15.29 -17.73
N ILE A 147 -10.69 14.88 -17.22
CA ILE A 147 -11.29 15.48 -16.02
C ILE A 147 -10.36 15.27 -14.83
N CYS A 148 -9.90 14.03 -14.57
CA CYS A 148 -9.00 13.71 -13.47
C CYS A 148 -7.66 14.45 -13.59
N GLN A 149 -7.05 14.48 -14.78
CA GLN A 149 -5.81 15.24 -15.04
C GLN A 149 -5.97 16.73 -14.71
N THR A 150 -7.09 17.31 -15.12
CA THR A 150 -7.37 18.72 -14.85
C THR A 150 -7.59 18.98 -13.37
N ALA A 151 -8.28 18.09 -12.67
CA ALA A 151 -8.55 18.24 -11.23
C ALA A 151 -7.30 18.03 -10.36
N LEU A 152 -6.49 17.02 -10.69
CA LEU A 152 -5.31 16.64 -9.89
C LEU A 152 -4.11 17.56 -10.07
N LYS A 153 -4.08 18.42 -11.10
CA LYS A 153 -3.03 19.44 -11.23
C LYS A 153 -3.12 20.55 -10.18
N TYR A 154 -4.31 20.75 -9.58
CA TYR A 154 -4.49 21.66 -8.46
C TYR A 154 -4.08 20.98 -7.16
N GLN A 155 -2.78 20.74 -6.99
CA GLN A 155 -2.24 20.23 -5.73
C GLN A 155 -1.94 21.43 -4.82
N ASP A 156 -2.36 21.33 -3.56
CA ASP A 156 -2.03 22.37 -2.59
C ASP A 156 -0.61 22.17 -2.07
N GLY A 157 0.11 23.27 -1.96
CA GLY A 157 1.16 23.37 -0.96
C GLY A 157 0.51 23.22 0.43
N GLU A 158 0.94 22.27 1.18
CA GLU A 158 0.83 21.99 2.62
C GLU A 158 -0.45 22.34 3.43
N LYS A 159 -1.41 23.11 2.95
CA LYS A 159 -2.58 23.51 3.73
C LYS A 159 -3.86 22.85 3.19
N ASN A 160 -4.38 21.85 3.92
CA ASN A 160 -5.74 21.32 3.75
C ASN A 160 -6.78 22.36 4.22
N ASP A 161 -6.74 23.54 3.64
CA ASP A 161 -7.71 24.59 3.94
C ASP A 161 -8.94 24.41 3.03
N SER A 162 -10.13 24.60 3.58
CA SER A 162 -11.40 24.60 2.85
C SER A 162 -11.47 25.67 1.76
N THR A 163 -10.56 26.62 1.79
CA THR A 163 -10.40 27.73 0.83
C THR A 163 -9.33 27.44 -0.24
N SER A 164 -8.70 26.27 -0.21
CA SER A 164 -7.70 25.92 -1.20
C SER A 164 -8.28 25.81 -2.60
N LEU A 165 -7.54 26.25 -3.60
CA LEU A 165 -7.96 26.20 -5.01
C LEU A 165 -8.30 24.75 -5.44
N ARG A 166 -7.59 23.75 -4.91
CA ARG A 166 -7.91 22.33 -5.11
C ARG A 166 -9.31 22.01 -4.67
N THR A 167 -9.65 22.36 -3.42
CA THR A 167 -10.96 22.08 -2.84
C THR A 167 -12.08 22.77 -3.64
N ILE A 168 -11.87 24.04 -4.00
CA ILE A 168 -12.83 24.80 -4.81
C ILE A 168 -13.05 24.13 -6.18
N MET A 169 -11.99 23.71 -6.86
CA MET A 169 -12.08 23.10 -8.18
C MET A 169 -12.71 21.69 -8.14
N TRP A 170 -12.49 20.93 -7.07
CA TRP A 170 -13.15 19.63 -6.90
C TRP A 170 -14.63 19.79 -6.57
N ASP A 171 -14.98 20.76 -5.73
CA ASP A 171 -16.37 21.09 -5.43
C ASP A 171 -17.12 21.61 -6.66
N GLU A 172 -16.47 22.43 -7.48
CA GLU A 172 -17.03 22.88 -8.76
C GLU A 172 -17.35 21.70 -9.69
N LEU A 173 -16.43 20.73 -9.81
CA LEU A 173 -16.65 19.52 -10.60
C LEU A 173 -17.85 18.72 -10.08
N TYR A 174 -17.99 18.57 -8.76
CA TYR A 174 -19.13 17.88 -8.15
C TYR A 174 -20.45 18.64 -8.39
N CYS A 175 -20.45 19.96 -8.31
CA CYS A 175 -21.62 20.76 -8.64
C CYS A 175 -22.05 20.58 -10.11
N GLN A 176 -21.09 20.51 -11.04
CA GLN A 176 -21.36 20.25 -12.45
C GLN A 176 -21.86 18.83 -12.70
N LEU A 177 -21.32 17.80 -12.00
CA LEU A 177 -21.82 16.42 -12.08
C LEU A 177 -23.25 16.33 -11.54
N MET A 178 -23.54 16.93 -10.39
CA MET A 178 -24.90 16.98 -9.85
C MET A 178 -25.87 17.69 -10.80
N LYS A 179 -25.46 18.81 -11.41
CA LYS A 179 -26.25 19.48 -12.44
C LYS A 179 -26.57 18.56 -13.59
N GLN A 180 -25.58 17.86 -14.15
CA GLN A 180 -25.76 17.06 -15.35
C GLN A 180 -26.49 15.73 -15.10
N THR A 181 -26.55 15.26 -13.86
CA THR A 181 -27.32 14.08 -13.48
C THR A 181 -28.71 14.41 -12.93
N TYR A 182 -29.06 15.68 -12.77
CA TYR A 182 -30.37 16.09 -12.29
C TYR A 182 -31.31 16.40 -13.47
N ASN A 183 -32.39 15.63 -13.60
CA ASN A 183 -33.36 15.72 -14.70
C ASN A 183 -32.73 15.52 -16.11
N ALA A 184 -31.66 14.71 -16.19
CA ALA A 184 -31.07 14.34 -17.47
C ALA A 184 -32.01 13.42 -18.28
N PRO A 185 -31.90 13.40 -19.63
CA PRO A 185 -32.67 12.51 -20.48
C PRO A 185 -32.53 11.04 -20.06
N ARG A 186 -33.67 10.33 -20.03
CA ARG A 186 -33.79 8.93 -19.59
C ARG A 186 -33.96 7.96 -20.76
N GLU A 187 -34.10 8.48 -21.95
CA GLU A 187 -34.26 7.67 -23.16
C GLU A 187 -32.98 6.89 -23.45
N SER A 188 -33.13 5.58 -23.62
CA SER A 188 -32.04 4.67 -23.95
C SER A 188 -32.46 3.82 -25.14
N THR A 189 -31.50 3.48 -25.99
CA THR A 189 -31.68 2.44 -27.01
C THR A 189 -31.11 1.11 -26.52
N ALA A 190 -31.33 0.02 -27.26
CA ALA A 190 -30.75 -1.28 -26.92
C ALA A 190 -29.19 -1.23 -26.84
N GLU A 191 -28.57 -0.35 -27.63
CA GLU A 191 -27.14 -0.25 -27.79
C GLU A 191 -26.50 0.90 -26.95
N VAL A 192 -27.25 1.99 -26.70
CA VAL A 192 -26.72 3.20 -26.06
C VAL A 192 -27.47 3.51 -24.77
N PRO A 193 -26.78 3.50 -23.63
CA PRO A 193 -27.34 3.92 -22.35
C PRO A 193 -27.80 5.38 -22.38
N SER A 194 -28.82 5.72 -21.60
CA SER A 194 -29.32 7.09 -21.49
C SER A 194 -28.25 8.08 -21.01
N SER A 195 -28.44 9.36 -21.33
CA SER A 195 -27.56 10.43 -20.80
C SER A 195 -27.49 10.39 -19.26
N LEU A 196 -28.62 10.15 -18.59
CA LEU A 196 -28.67 9.99 -17.14
C LEU A 196 -27.79 8.81 -16.65
N GLU A 197 -27.88 7.63 -17.26
CA GLU A 197 -27.08 6.47 -16.88
C GLU A 197 -25.59 6.74 -17.09
N ARG A 198 -25.22 7.34 -18.23
CA ARG A 198 -23.83 7.73 -18.52
C ARG A 198 -23.32 8.77 -17.51
N GLY A 199 -24.14 9.75 -17.16
CA GLY A 199 -23.81 10.73 -16.14
C GLY A 199 -23.49 10.09 -14.78
N TRP A 200 -24.30 9.11 -14.36
CA TRP A 200 -24.07 8.37 -13.12
C TRP A 200 -22.84 7.43 -13.19
N LYS A 201 -22.52 6.85 -14.36
CA LYS A 201 -21.26 6.12 -14.55
C LYS A 201 -20.05 7.04 -14.37
N LEU A 202 -20.09 8.22 -15.00
CA LEU A 202 -19.03 9.21 -14.83
C LEU A 202 -18.90 9.66 -13.36
N PHE A 203 -20.03 9.97 -12.72
CA PHE A 203 -20.06 10.36 -11.32
C PHE A 203 -19.43 9.28 -10.44
N HIS A 204 -19.78 8.02 -10.67
CA HIS A 204 -19.19 6.88 -9.97
C HIS A 204 -17.67 6.78 -10.14
N CYS A 205 -17.15 7.01 -11.34
CA CYS A 205 -15.71 7.04 -11.59
C CYS A 205 -15.02 8.18 -10.85
N ILE A 206 -15.54 9.39 -10.95
CA ILE A 206 -14.98 10.58 -10.29
C ILE A 206 -15.01 10.43 -8.78
N ALA A 207 -16.10 9.92 -8.21
CA ALA A 207 -16.22 9.62 -6.78
C ALA A 207 -15.22 8.57 -6.27
N GLY A 208 -14.57 7.83 -7.17
CA GLY A 208 -13.45 6.94 -6.84
C GLY A 208 -12.09 7.62 -6.78
N VAL A 209 -11.97 8.86 -7.25
CA VAL A 209 -10.69 9.55 -7.41
C VAL A 209 -10.61 10.81 -6.56
N LEU A 210 -11.65 11.63 -6.59
CA LEU A 210 -11.70 12.94 -5.96
C LEU A 210 -12.68 12.94 -4.79
N GLN A 211 -12.39 13.74 -3.78
CA GLN A 211 -13.27 13.89 -2.61
C GLN A 211 -13.86 15.30 -2.59
N PRO A 212 -15.18 15.45 -2.48
CA PRO A 212 -15.76 16.76 -2.26
C PRO A 212 -15.35 17.27 -0.88
N SER A 213 -15.39 18.60 -0.67
CA SER A 213 -15.14 19.17 0.65
C SER A 213 -16.11 18.63 1.70
N ALA A 214 -15.70 18.73 2.96
CA ALA A 214 -16.57 18.33 4.08
C ALA A 214 -17.89 19.13 4.12
N SER A 215 -17.91 20.36 3.59
CA SER A 215 -19.09 21.20 3.50
C SER A 215 -20.02 20.81 2.35
N LEU A 216 -19.49 20.34 1.22
CA LEU A 216 -20.27 19.92 0.05
C LEU A 216 -20.73 18.46 0.14
N LEU A 217 -19.97 17.59 0.82
CA LEU A 217 -20.24 16.15 0.89
C LEU A 217 -21.70 15.81 1.30
N PRO A 218 -22.33 16.43 2.32
CA PRO A 218 -23.71 16.13 2.67
C PRO A 218 -24.70 16.37 1.51
N LEU A 219 -24.48 17.42 0.70
CA LEU A 219 -25.30 17.70 -0.46
C LEU A 219 -25.11 16.64 -1.56
N VAL A 220 -23.87 16.19 -1.80
CA VAL A 220 -23.54 15.12 -2.75
C VAL A 220 -24.18 13.81 -2.33
N LEU A 221 -24.11 13.45 -1.05
CA LEU A 221 -24.74 12.23 -0.51
C LEU A 221 -26.26 12.29 -0.66
N LYS A 222 -26.88 13.44 -0.34
CA LYS A 222 -28.31 13.66 -0.57
C LYS A 222 -28.67 13.51 -2.06
N HIS A 223 -27.86 14.04 -2.98
CA HIS A 223 -28.07 13.86 -4.41
C HIS A 223 -28.09 12.37 -4.82
N CYS A 224 -27.22 11.54 -4.20
CA CYS A 224 -27.25 10.10 -4.42
C CYS A 224 -28.55 9.46 -3.89
N ASP A 225 -29.04 9.89 -2.72
CA ASP A 225 -30.28 9.37 -2.13
C ASP A 225 -31.51 9.81 -2.93
N ASP A 226 -31.55 11.06 -3.38
CA ASP A 226 -32.65 11.58 -4.23
C ASP A 226 -32.74 10.79 -5.55
N ALA A 227 -31.60 10.42 -6.16
CA ALA A 227 -31.58 9.59 -7.37
C ALA A 227 -32.14 8.17 -7.17
N LEU A 228 -32.03 7.62 -5.93
CA LEU A 228 -32.68 6.36 -5.56
C LEU A 228 -34.20 6.50 -5.51
N ALA A 229 -34.70 7.63 -4.98
CA ALA A 229 -36.11 7.91 -4.80
C ALA A 229 -36.82 8.33 -6.12
N GLU A 230 -36.12 9.05 -7.00
CA GLU A 230 -36.69 9.65 -8.24
C GLU A 230 -36.93 8.66 -9.39
N GLY A 231 -36.70 7.37 -9.22
CA GLY A 231 -37.06 6.34 -10.18
C GLY A 231 -36.22 6.34 -11.48
N GLY A 232 -34.93 6.64 -11.39
CA GLY A 232 -33.97 6.62 -12.51
C GLY A 232 -33.70 5.23 -13.12
N GLY A 233 -34.45 4.22 -12.68
CA GLY A 233 -34.28 2.82 -13.09
C GLY A 233 -33.24 2.07 -12.26
N PRO A 234 -33.22 0.72 -12.34
CA PRO A 234 -32.39 -0.12 -11.47
C PRO A 234 -30.88 0.11 -11.64
N ARG A 235 -30.42 0.46 -12.84
CA ARG A 235 -29.00 0.74 -13.11
C ARG A 235 -28.55 2.04 -12.47
N VAL A 236 -29.33 3.11 -12.57
CA VAL A 236 -29.05 4.40 -11.93
C VAL A 236 -29.07 4.24 -10.42
N ALA A 237 -30.06 3.55 -9.86
CA ALA A 237 -30.15 3.24 -8.45
C ALA A 237 -28.90 2.49 -7.92
N ALA A 238 -28.46 1.46 -8.65
CA ALA A 238 -27.24 0.73 -8.30
C ALA A 238 -25.97 1.61 -8.34
N LEU A 239 -25.84 2.45 -9.37
CA LEU A 239 -24.71 3.37 -9.52
C LEU A 239 -24.71 4.45 -8.42
N SER A 240 -25.86 5.06 -8.12
CA SER A 240 -25.93 6.09 -7.07
C SER A 240 -25.60 5.52 -5.69
N LYS A 241 -26.12 4.33 -5.35
CA LYS A 241 -25.77 3.62 -4.11
C LYS A 241 -24.26 3.33 -4.03
N ARG A 242 -23.66 2.82 -5.11
CA ARG A 242 -22.21 2.56 -5.17
C ARG A 242 -21.39 3.84 -5.08
N THR A 243 -21.84 4.92 -5.71
CA THR A 243 -21.19 6.24 -5.63
C THR A 243 -21.17 6.76 -4.20
N LYS A 244 -22.33 6.69 -3.50
CA LYS A 244 -22.44 7.05 -2.08
C LYS A 244 -21.43 6.27 -1.23
N LEU A 245 -21.37 4.95 -1.40
CA LEU A 245 -20.44 4.10 -0.66
C LEU A 245 -18.97 4.43 -0.94
N ARG A 246 -18.61 4.72 -2.18
CA ARG A 246 -17.25 5.16 -2.54
C ARG A 246 -16.86 6.44 -1.82
N LEU A 247 -17.72 7.45 -1.84
CA LEU A 247 -17.49 8.73 -1.16
C LEU A 247 -17.26 8.55 0.33
N LEU A 248 -18.08 7.74 1.00
CA LEU A 248 -17.96 7.47 2.42
C LEU A 248 -16.66 6.72 2.77
N ARG A 249 -16.19 5.82 1.91
CA ARG A 249 -14.94 5.09 2.09
C ARG A 249 -13.72 5.95 1.84
N LEU A 250 -13.72 6.70 0.73
CA LEU A 250 -12.60 7.58 0.36
C LEU A 250 -12.33 8.67 1.40
N ARG A 251 -13.35 9.13 2.12
CA ARG A 251 -13.23 10.12 3.20
C ARG A 251 -12.20 9.75 4.27
N LYS A 252 -11.94 8.45 4.45
CA LYS A 252 -10.99 7.91 5.44
C LYS A 252 -9.57 7.76 4.88
N LEU A 253 -9.39 8.01 3.60
CA LEU A 253 -8.11 7.81 2.91
C LEU A 253 -7.43 9.15 2.64
N ARG A 254 -6.15 9.07 2.32
CA ARG A 254 -5.43 10.22 1.76
C ARG A 254 -6.03 10.60 0.41
N PRO A 255 -6.06 11.90 0.08
CA PRO A 255 -6.41 12.33 -1.27
C PRO A 255 -5.49 11.69 -2.31
N ARG A 256 -6.04 11.39 -3.47
CA ARG A 256 -5.28 10.89 -4.61
C ARG A 256 -4.32 11.96 -5.13
N THR A 257 -3.15 11.52 -5.57
CA THR A 257 -2.11 12.39 -6.16
C THR A 257 -1.85 12.07 -7.63
N CYS A 258 -2.17 10.85 -8.06
CA CYS A 258 -1.91 10.37 -9.42
C CYS A 258 -3.21 10.22 -10.21
N VAL A 259 -3.12 10.51 -11.51
CA VAL A 259 -4.21 10.28 -12.45
C VAL A 259 -4.47 8.78 -12.55
N PRO A 260 -5.74 8.32 -12.49
CA PRO A 260 -6.05 6.91 -12.61
C PRO A 260 -5.46 6.28 -13.88
N CYS A 261 -4.90 5.09 -13.76
CA CYS A 261 -4.45 4.34 -14.92
C CYS A 261 -5.65 3.81 -15.74
N LYS A 262 -5.40 3.45 -17.00
CA LYS A 262 -6.44 2.97 -17.93
C LYS A 262 -7.21 1.78 -17.35
N ALA A 263 -6.50 0.80 -16.79
CA ALA A 263 -7.12 -0.41 -16.20
C ALA A 263 -8.07 -0.09 -15.03
N GLU A 264 -7.73 0.90 -14.18
CA GLU A 264 -8.60 1.37 -13.09
C GLU A 264 -9.89 2.00 -13.64
N LEU A 265 -9.77 2.84 -14.68
CA LEU A 265 -10.92 3.50 -15.30
C LEU A 265 -11.84 2.48 -15.98
N GLU A 266 -11.27 1.53 -16.74
CA GLU A 266 -12.02 0.45 -17.37
C GLU A 266 -12.81 -0.37 -16.34
N ALA A 267 -12.13 -0.82 -15.27
CA ALA A 267 -12.77 -1.54 -14.18
C ALA A 267 -13.91 -0.72 -13.52
N SER A 268 -13.67 0.57 -13.29
CA SER A 268 -14.63 1.48 -12.67
C SER A 268 -15.88 1.67 -13.54
N LEU A 269 -15.72 1.81 -14.87
CA LEU A 269 -16.80 2.02 -15.82
C LEU A 269 -17.76 0.83 -15.93
N VAL A 270 -17.23 -0.39 -15.78
CA VAL A 270 -18.06 -1.61 -15.76
C VAL A 270 -18.54 -1.97 -14.35
N GLY A 271 -18.19 -1.17 -13.34
CA GLY A 271 -18.57 -1.42 -11.95
C GLY A 271 -17.86 -2.64 -11.34
N GLY A 272 -16.70 -3.00 -11.89
CA GLY A 272 -15.84 -4.08 -11.44
C GLY A 272 -14.66 -3.60 -10.58
N HIS A 273 -13.67 -4.48 -10.44
CA HIS A 273 -12.41 -4.23 -9.76
C HIS A 273 -11.24 -4.54 -10.70
N MET A 274 -10.12 -3.91 -10.46
CA MET A 274 -8.86 -4.22 -11.11
C MET A 274 -8.17 -5.37 -10.35
N ASN A 275 -7.62 -6.35 -11.06
CA ASN A 275 -6.83 -7.41 -10.47
C ASN A 275 -5.37 -6.97 -10.37
N GLN A 276 -4.84 -6.89 -9.14
CA GLN A 276 -3.47 -6.50 -8.87
C GLN A 276 -2.66 -7.68 -8.35
N ARG A 277 -1.48 -7.89 -8.91
CA ARG A 277 -0.49 -8.82 -8.38
C ARG A 277 0.25 -8.16 -7.22
N VAL A 278 0.26 -8.85 -6.08
CA VAL A 278 1.07 -8.52 -4.92
C VAL A 278 2.03 -9.67 -4.70
N TYR A 279 3.29 -9.38 -4.54
CA TYR A 279 4.33 -10.38 -4.39
C TYR A 279 4.63 -10.63 -2.92
N THR A 280 5.10 -11.82 -2.59
CA THR A 280 5.72 -12.11 -1.29
C THR A 280 7.23 -11.99 -1.42
N LEU A 281 7.94 -11.97 -0.31
CA LEU A 281 9.38 -12.23 -0.35
C LEU A 281 9.64 -13.64 -0.90
N PRO A 282 10.81 -13.87 -1.52
CA PRO A 282 11.17 -15.20 -2.02
C PRO A 282 10.98 -16.26 -0.96
N ASP A 283 10.37 -17.38 -1.33
CA ASP A 283 10.24 -18.53 -0.43
C ASP A 283 11.59 -19.27 -0.28
N ASP A 284 11.58 -20.38 0.47
CA ASP A 284 12.78 -21.18 0.73
C ASP A 284 13.48 -21.70 -0.55
N SER A 285 12.77 -21.72 -1.67
CA SER A 285 13.30 -22.11 -2.98
C SER A 285 13.74 -20.93 -3.84
N GLY A 286 13.71 -19.71 -3.31
CA GLY A 286 13.96 -18.48 -4.07
C GLY A 286 12.78 -18.03 -4.93
N MET A 287 11.66 -18.78 -4.93
CA MET A 287 10.51 -18.47 -5.78
C MET A 287 9.64 -17.37 -5.19
N ILE A 288 9.35 -16.36 -6.00
CA ILE A 288 8.41 -15.29 -5.70
C ILE A 288 7.02 -15.68 -6.26
N LYS A 289 6.04 -15.84 -5.37
CA LYS A 289 4.68 -16.19 -5.78
C LYS A 289 3.79 -14.96 -5.79
N PRO A 290 3.23 -14.56 -6.95
CA PRO A 290 2.26 -13.48 -6.98
C PRO A 290 0.92 -13.93 -6.42
N ILE A 291 0.33 -13.08 -5.58
CA ILE A 291 -1.02 -13.21 -5.06
C ILE A 291 -1.86 -12.16 -5.77
N VAL A 292 -2.93 -12.58 -6.42
CA VAL A 292 -3.84 -11.66 -7.10
C VAL A 292 -4.93 -11.23 -6.13
N ILE A 293 -5.06 -9.92 -5.93
CA ILE A 293 -6.13 -9.32 -5.12
C ILE A 293 -7.00 -8.40 -5.97
N PRO A 294 -8.31 -8.34 -5.70
CA PRO A 294 -9.18 -7.35 -6.30
C PRO A 294 -8.91 -5.97 -5.68
N VAL A 295 -8.71 -4.96 -6.52
CA VAL A 295 -8.44 -3.59 -6.08
C VAL A 295 -9.48 -2.65 -6.67
N GLU A 296 -10.18 -1.94 -5.81
CA GLU A 296 -11.03 -0.81 -6.15
C GLU A 296 -10.41 0.51 -5.70
N SER A 297 -10.82 1.62 -6.30
CA SER A 297 -10.26 2.96 -6.05
C SER A 297 -10.28 3.39 -4.57
N TRP A 298 -11.18 2.84 -3.76
CA TRP A 298 -11.28 3.10 -2.33
C TRP A 298 -10.47 2.12 -1.45
N LEU A 299 -9.81 1.11 -2.03
CA LEU A 299 -9.07 0.12 -1.24
C LEU A 299 -7.77 0.73 -0.70
N SER A 300 -7.67 0.81 0.62
CA SER A 300 -6.45 1.28 1.29
C SER A 300 -5.35 0.21 1.30
N ALA A 301 -4.10 0.63 1.47
CA ALA A 301 -2.98 -0.28 1.69
C ALA A 301 -3.21 -1.22 2.88
N ALA A 302 -3.79 -0.74 3.98
CA ALA A 302 -4.14 -1.58 5.13
C ALA A 302 -5.19 -2.64 4.78
N SER A 303 -6.21 -2.27 3.99
CA SER A 303 -7.24 -3.23 3.54
C SER A 303 -6.66 -4.22 2.52
N GLY A 304 -5.78 -3.78 1.63
CA GLY A 304 -5.04 -4.64 0.71
C GLY A 304 -4.17 -5.65 1.44
N ALA A 305 -3.43 -5.23 2.48
CA ALA A 305 -2.65 -6.15 3.30
C ALA A 305 -3.53 -7.22 3.97
N ARG A 306 -4.73 -6.84 4.47
CA ARG A 306 -5.69 -7.81 5.03
C ARG A 306 -6.22 -8.79 3.98
N LEU A 307 -6.45 -8.33 2.74
CA LEU A 307 -6.85 -9.21 1.64
C LEU A 307 -5.77 -10.24 1.33
N VAL A 308 -4.51 -9.80 1.23
CA VAL A 308 -3.38 -10.72 1.00
C VAL A 308 -3.24 -11.69 2.16
N ALA A 309 -3.25 -11.21 3.41
CA ALA A 309 -3.18 -12.04 4.60
C ALA A 309 -4.28 -13.12 4.62
N ALA A 310 -5.53 -12.74 4.31
CA ALA A 310 -6.64 -13.68 4.20
C ALA A 310 -6.43 -14.70 3.07
N SER A 311 -5.87 -14.27 1.93
CA SER A 311 -5.61 -15.15 0.78
C SER A 311 -4.53 -16.19 1.07
N VAL A 312 -3.48 -15.83 1.82
CA VAL A 312 -2.41 -16.76 2.20
C VAL A 312 -2.71 -17.56 3.48
N GLY A 313 -3.74 -17.20 4.22
CA GLY A 313 -4.17 -17.91 5.43
C GLY A 313 -3.54 -17.41 6.73
N VAL A 314 -2.95 -16.21 6.75
CA VAL A 314 -2.51 -15.54 7.98
C VAL A 314 -3.74 -15.23 8.84
N LYS A 315 -3.70 -15.63 10.11
CA LYS A 315 -4.83 -15.42 11.05
C LYS A 315 -4.85 -14.00 11.58
N ASP A 316 -3.70 -13.47 12.00
CA ASP A 316 -3.55 -12.11 12.50
C ASP A 316 -2.81 -11.23 11.47
N PRO A 317 -3.52 -10.36 10.73
CA PRO A 317 -2.90 -9.49 9.73
C PRO A 317 -2.20 -8.26 10.31
N ARG A 318 -2.35 -7.97 11.61
CA ARG A 318 -1.85 -6.73 12.24
C ARG A 318 -0.33 -6.50 12.11
N PRO A 319 0.53 -7.55 12.16
CA PRO A 319 1.96 -7.40 11.98
C PRO A 319 2.39 -7.12 10.53
N PHE A 320 1.49 -7.24 9.56
CA PHE A 320 1.82 -7.20 8.14
C PHE A 320 1.41 -5.88 7.48
N ALA A 321 2.09 -5.56 6.39
CA ALA A 321 1.78 -4.40 5.56
C ALA A 321 2.16 -4.65 4.09
N LEU A 322 1.82 -3.68 3.24
CA LEU A 322 2.27 -3.61 1.87
C LEU A 322 3.44 -2.63 1.75
N PHE A 323 4.40 -2.98 0.91
CA PHE A 323 5.59 -2.21 0.60
C PHE A 323 5.69 -1.99 -0.91
N GLU A 324 6.21 -0.84 -1.29
CA GLU A 324 6.68 -0.57 -2.65
C GLU A 324 8.10 -1.13 -2.77
N ALA A 325 8.32 -2.03 -3.69
CA ALA A 325 9.64 -2.48 -4.08
C ALA A 325 10.11 -1.61 -5.26
N VAL A 326 11.11 -0.77 -5.02
CA VAL A 326 11.68 0.13 -6.02
C VAL A 326 13.07 -0.38 -6.36
N PRO A 327 13.41 -0.60 -7.63
CA PRO A 327 14.74 -1.02 -8.03
C PRO A 327 15.81 -0.06 -7.53
N LYS A 328 16.92 -0.59 -7.02
CA LYS A 328 18.09 0.23 -6.71
C LYS A 328 18.74 0.68 -8.00
N ILE A 329 18.94 1.97 -8.14
CA ILE A 329 19.82 2.52 -9.17
C ILE A 329 21.23 2.19 -8.70
N LEU A 330 21.97 1.41 -9.46
CA LEU A 330 23.41 1.28 -9.25
C LEU A 330 23.99 2.61 -9.74
N ASP A 331 24.55 3.40 -8.82
CA ASP A 331 25.36 4.55 -9.22
C ASP A 331 26.56 4.02 -10.02
N ASP A 332 26.66 4.41 -11.30
CA ASP A 332 27.75 4.04 -12.20
C ASP A 332 29.12 4.57 -11.71
N GLY A 333 29.19 5.18 -10.53
CA GLY A 333 30.38 5.78 -9.93
C GLY A 333 31.14 4.91 -8.93
N ASP A 334 30.64 3.73 -8.58
CA ASP A 334 31.36 2.78 -7.72
C ASP A 334 32.12 1.76 -8.59
N GLU A 335 32.98 2.30 -9.49
CA GLU A 335 34.00 1.55 -10.24
C GLU A 335 35.09 1.06 -9.28
N SER A 336 34.76 0.16 -8.37
CA SER A 336 35.77 -0.64 -7.68
C SER A 336 35.74 -2.07 -8.21
N ASN A 337 36.54 -2.26 -9.27
CA ASN A 337 37.28 -3.45 -9.67
C ASN A 337 36.52 -4.75 -10.04
N ASP A 338 36.72 -5.06 -11.33
CA ASP A 338 37.08 -6.38 -11.85
C ASP A 338 36.17 -7.56 -11.49
N ASP A 339 35.03 -7.65 -12.21
CA ASP A 339 34.65 -8.94 -12.82
C ASP A 339 33.61 -8.71 -13.92
N GLU A 340 34.04 -8.77 -15.17
CA GLU A 340 33.24 -8.53 -16.40
C GLU A 340 32.19 -9.61 -16.69
N THR A 341 31.81 -10.47 -15.73
CA THR A 341 30.88 -11.58 -15.95
C THR A 341 29.80 -11.72 -14.87
N ALA A 342 29.43 -10.66 -14.19
CA ALA A 342 28.27 -10.72 -13.32
C ALA A 342 26.99 -10.60 -14.16
N ASP A 343 26.49 -11.71 -14.70
CA ASP A 343 25.06 -11.86 -15.01
C ASP A 343 24.29 -11.41 -13.76
N ILE A 344 23.66 -10.24 -13.85
CA ILE A 344 22.87 -9.68 -12.76
C ILE A 344 21.64 -10.58 -12.66
N ASP A 345 21.73 -11.56 -11.77
CA ASP A 345 20.60 -12.43 -11.43
C ASP A 345 19.42 -11.55 -11.03
N VAL A 346 18.42 -11.47 -11.90
CA VAL A 346 17.18 -10.70 -11.76
C VAL A 346 16.40 -11.10 -10.50
N GLU A 347 16.80 -12.15 -9.82
CA GLU A 347 16.16 -12.75 -8.64
C GLU A 347 16.76 -12.29 -7.30
N ASP A 348 17.83 -11.48 -7.28
CA ASP A 348 18.40 -11.04 -6.01
C ASP A 348 17.49 -9.99 -5.34
N SER A 349 16.83 -10.42 -4.28
CA SER A 349 15.97 -9.57 -3.43
C SER A 349 16.73 -8.36 -2.84
N THR A 350 18.07 -8.33 -2.93
CA THR A 350 18.91 -7.18 -2.53
C THR A 350 18.89 -6.05 -3.54
N SER A 351 18.39 -6.27 -4.76
CA SER A 351 18.32 -5.29 -5.84
C SER A 351 17.15 -4.29 -5.71
N TYR A 352 16.32 -4.42 -4.68
CA TYR A 352 15.19 -3.53 -4.43
C TYR A 352 15.30 -2.80 -3.08
N ASN A 353 14.84 -1.55 -3.08
CA ASN A 353 14.54 -0.80 -1.86
C ASN A 353 13.05 -0.97 -1.52
N TYR A 354 12.75 -1.39 -0.29
CA TYR A 354 11.39 -1.59 0.16
C TYR A 354 10.93 -0.37 0.97
N LYS A 355 9.90 0.32 0.47
CA LYS A 355 9.29 1.47 1.15
C LYS A 355 7.91 1.10 1.65
N LEU A 356 7.65 1.28 2.94
CA LEU A 356 6.32 1.01 3.51
C LEU A 356 5.26 1.91 2.89
N ILE A 357 4.18 1.33 2.38
CA ILE A 357 3.02 2.07 1.92
C ILE A 357 2.19 2.49 3.15
N PRO A 358 1.95 3.79 3.37
CA PRO A 358 1.12 4.23 4.49
C PRO A 358 -0.27 3.59 4.47
N SER A 359 -0.78 3.22 5.64
CA SER A 359 -2.00 2.42 5.80
C SER A 359 -3.24 3.02 5.16
N ASP A 360 -3.33 4.35 5.10
CA ASP A 360 -4.43 5.15 4.56
C ASP A 360 -4.25 5.55 3.09
N THR A 361 -3.19 5.08 2.44
CA THR A 361 -2.93 5.33 1.01
C THR A 361 -3.85 4.47 0.14
N PRO A 362 -4.58 5.05 -0.82
CA PRO A 362 -5.31 4.27 -1.83
C PRO A 362 -4.34 3.45 -2.68
N LEU A 363 -4.55 2.13 -2.79
CA LEU A 363 -3.66 1.27 -3.58
C LEU A 363 -3.64 1.66 -5.06
N CYS A 364 -4.77 2.12 -5.60
CA CYS A 364 -4.83 2.59 -6.98
C CYS A 364 -3.91 3.79 -7.23
N ASP A 365 -3.63 4.63 -6.22
CA ASP A 365 -2.69 5.75 -6.36
C ASP A 365 -1.25 5.26 -6.53
N VAL A 366 -0.86 4.23 -5.77
CA VAL A 366 0.45 3.58 -5.90
C VAL A 366 0.61 2.93 -7.27
N ILE A 367 -0.41 2.18 -7.71
CA ILE A 367 -0.41 1.49 -9.00
C ILE A 367 -0.36 2.50 -10.16
N ALA A 368 -1.14 3.58 -10.07
CA ALA A 368 -1.16 4.63 -11.09
C ALA A 368 0.21 5.31 -11.21
N ARG A 369 0.91 5.53 -10.10
CA ARG A 369 2.27 6.08 -10.08
C ARG A 369 3.28 5.15 -10.76
N PHE A 370 3.20 3.84 -10.51
CA PHE A 370 4.06 2.86 -11.19
C PHE A 370 3.83 2.87 -12.69
N VAL A 371 2.55 2.85 -13.12
CA VAL A 371 2.20 2.91 -14.55
C VAL A 371 2.71 4.21 -15.19
N GLN A 372 2.54 5.35 -14.50
CA GLN A 372 3.00 6.64 -15.00
C GLN A 372 4.51 6.67 -15.20
N ARG A 373 5.31 6.17 -14.25
CA ARG A 373 6.77 6.09 -14.38
C ARG A 373 7.20 5.23 -15.56
N VAL A 374 6.57 4.06 -15.72
CA VAL A 374 6.84 3.20 -16.90
C VAL A 374 6.49 3.92 -18.20
N GLU A 375 5.36 4.67 -18.26
CA GLU A 375 4.99 5.45 -19.43
C GLU A 375 6.00 6.59 -19.72
N GLU A 376 6.58 7.19 -18.68
CA GLU A 376 7.62 8.22 -18.76
C GLU A 376 8.95 7.64 -19.26
N ASP A 377 9.42 6.55 -18.63
CA ASP A 377 10.65 5.83 -19.03
C ASP A 377 10.62 5.36 -20.50
N LEU A 378 9.45 4.86 -20.94
CA LEU A 378 9.25 4.43 -22.32
C LEU A 378 9.28 5.59 -23.33
N LYS A 379 8.91 6.80 -22.91
CA LYS A 379 8.99 8.00 -23.75
C LYS A 379 10.41 8.54 -23.86
N GLU A 380 11.17 8.50 -22.75
CA GLU A 380 12.55 9.00 -22.69
C GLU A 380 13.52 8.05 -23.40
N LYS A 381 13.40 6.75 -23.17
CA LYS A 381 14.19 5.72 -23.84
C LYS A 381 13.54 5.37 -25.16
N LYS A 382 13.92 6.05 -26.25
CA LYS A 382 13.43 5.78 -27.62
C LYS A 382 13.46 4.28 -27.95
N GLY A 383 12.47 3.56 -27.53
CA GLY A 383 11.89 2.28 -28.00
C GLY A 383 12.77 1.04 -28.12
N LYS A 384 14.03 1.10 -28.49
CA LYS A 384 14.85 -0.11 -28.75
C LYS A 384 15.85 -0.47 -27.65
N ASP A 385 16.36 0.51 -26.91
CA ASP A 385 17.35 0.26 -25.85
C ASP A 385 16.70 -0.10 -24.50
N ALA A 386 15.44 0.27 -24.32
CA ALA A 386 14.66 -0.09 -23.13
C ALA A 386 14.43 -1.61 -22.98
N ILE A 387 14.47 -2.36 -24.08
CA ILE A 387 14.18 -3.81 -24.09
C ILE A 387 15.44 -4.64 -23.79
N LYS A 388 16.63 -4.14 -24.11
CA LYS A 388 17.90 -4.86 -23.90
C LYS A 388 18.38 -4.88 -22.45
N GLY A 389 17.98 -3.92 -21.62
CA GLY A 389 18.40 -3.81 -20.23
C GLY A 389 17.41 -4.33 -19.19
N GLY A 390 16.33 -4.99 -19.59
CA GLY A 390 15.27 -5.47 -18.68
C GLY A 390 14.67 -4.32 -17.86
N ILE A 391 13.43 -3.90 -18.15
CA ILE A 391 12.74 -2.89 -17.31
C ILE A 391 12.51 -3.51 -15.94
N ARG A 392 13.27 -3.09 -14.92
CA ARG A 392 13.02 -3.46 -13.53
C ARG A 392 11.75 -2.71 -13.09
N LEU A 393 10.64 -3.44 -13.03
CA LEU A 393 9.35 -2.86 -12.68
C LEU A 393 9.21 -2.73 -11.16
N GLU A 394 8.73 -1.57 -10.74
CA GLU A 394 8.24 -1.39 -9.38
C GLU A 394 7.05 -2.32 -9.13
N HIS A 395 6.97 -2.87 -7.94
CA HIS A 395 5.89 -3.78 -7.59
C HIS A 395 5.50 -3.66 -6.10
N ILE A 396 4.34 -4.22 -5.76
CA ILE A 396 3.84 -4.24 -4.39
C ILE A 396 4.22 -5.57 -3.74
N VAL A 397 4.83 -5.48 -2.56
CA VAL A 397 5.24 -6.64 -1.76
C VAL A 397 4.47 -6.67 -0.45
N PHE A 398 3.99 -7.85 -0.08
CA PHE A 398 3.44 -8.15 1.23
C PHE A 398 4.54 -8.65 2.16
N GLY A 399 4.73 -7.96 3.27
CA GLY A 399 5.81 -8.28 4.21
C GLY A 399 5.46 -7.93 5.65
N VAL A 400 6.38 -8.25 6.55
CA VAL A 400 6.27 -7.97 7.98
C VAL A 400 6.60 -6.51 8.23
N ARG A 401 5.67 -5.79 8.83
CA ARG A 401 5.88 -4.42 9.31
C ARG A 401 6.37 -4.39 10.74
N TYR A 402 5.75 -5.21 11.59
CA TYR A 402 6.09 -5.29 13.01
C TYR A 402 6.58 -6.70 13.32
N PHE A 403 7.83 -6.81 13.77
CA PHE A 403 8.42 -8.07 14.19
C PHE A 403 7.91 -8.50 15.58
N ILE A 404 6.61 -8.54 15.70
CA ILE A 404 5.88 -8.96 16.90
C ILE A 404 5.37 -10.37 16.63
N PRO A 405 5.65 -11.34 17.50
CA PRO A 405 5.04 -12.66 17.37
C PRO A 405 3.52 -12.53 17.32
N PRO A 406 2.84 -13.20 16.37
CA PRO A 406 1.39 -13.18 16.30
C PRO A 406 0.82 -13.68 17.62
N ILE A 407 -0.10 -12.92 18.20
CA ILE A 407 -0.82 -13.36 19.41
C ILE A 407 -1.89 -14.35 18.93
N PRO A 408 -1.86 -15.62 19.36
CA PRO A 408 -2.87 -16.58 18.98
C PRO A 408 -4.24 -16.14 19.52
N THR A 409 -5.18 -15.90 18.64
CA THR A 409 -6.57 -15.59 19.03
C THR A 409 -7.33 -16.79 19.55
N ASP A 410 -6.84 -18.00 19.27
CA ASP A 410 -7.43 -19.30 19.64
C ASP A 410 -6.44 -20.19 20.40
N GLY A 411 -5.40 -19.62 20.99
CA GLY A 411 -4.33 -20.37 21.67
C GLY A 411 -3.44 -21.20 20.75
N ARG A 412 -3.67 -21.19 19.42
CA ARG A 412 -2.90 -21.94 18.43
C ARG A 412 -1.96 -21.03 17.68
N ARG A 413 -0.72 -21.47 17.52
CA ARG A 413 0.31 -20.78 16.75
C ARG A 413 -0.10 -20.57 15.29
N ASP A 414 0.18 -19.40 14.74
CA ASP A 414 -0.02 -19.10 13.32
C ASP A 414 1.25 -19.47 12.52
N ASN A 415 1.33 -20.72 12.08
CA ASN A 415 2.48 -21.24 11.35
C ASN A 415 2.75 -20.48 10.03
N VAL A 416 1.71 -19.89 9.42
CA VAL A 416 1.86 -19.11 8.18
C VAL A 416 2.51 -17.78 8.50
N ALA A 417 2.07 -17.09 9.54
CA ALA A 417 2.69 -15.85 9.99
C ALA A 417 4.15 -16.07 10.42
N ASP A 418 4.45 -17.17 11.12
CA ASP A 418 5.81 -17.53 11.51
C ASP A 418 6.71 -17.81 10.28
N GLN A 419 6.16 -18.37 9.21
CA GLN A 419 6.91 -18.53 7.97
C GLN A 419 7.25 -17.20 7.32
N PHE A 420 6.32 -16.25 7.27
CA PHE A 420 6.60 -14.90 6.76
C PHE A 420 7.63 -14.15 7.60
N LEU A 421 7.58 -14.29 8.94
CA LEU A 421 8.60 -13.74 9.84
C LEU A 421 9.98 -14.30 9.53
N PHE A 422 10.06 -15.60 9.30
CA PHE A 422 11.32 -16.27 8.96
C PHE A 422 11.86 -15.82 7.60
N LEU A 423 11.02 -15.76 6.56
CA LEU A 423 11.42 -15.28 5.23
C LEU A 423 11.90 -13.82 5.27
N GLN A 424 11.23 -12.97 6.04
CA GLN A 424 11.65 -11.59 6.25
C GLN A 424 13.00 -11.52 6.97
N ALA A 425 13.21 -12.37 7.99
CA ALA A 425 14.49 -12.44 8.71
C ALA A 425 15.63 -12.89 7.78
N LEU A 426 15.39 -13.90 6.93
CA LEU A 426 16.35 -14.34 5.91
C LEU A 426 16.71 -13.20 4.96
N HIS A 427 15.70 -12.46 4.47
CA HIS A 427 15.90 -11.35 3.58
C HIS A 427 16.73 -10.24 4.23
N GLU A 428 16.42 -9.89 5.48
CA GLU A 428 17.17 -8.86 6.21
C GLU A 428 18.61 -9.27 6.51
N VAL A 429 18.84 -10.50 6.93
CA VAL A 429 20.19 -11.02 7.20
C VAL A 429 21.05 -11.03 5.93
N ARG A 430 20.49 -11.43 4.78
CA ARG A 430 21.21 -11.46 3.49
C ARG A 430 21.43 -10.08 2.90
N GLY A 431 20.46 -9.19 3.06
CA GLY A 431 20.41 -7.90 2.38
C GLY A 431 21.38 -6.83 2.90
N ASN A 432 22.32 -7.17 3.81
CA ASN A 432 23.27 -6.20 4.35
C ASN A 432 22.62 -4.92 4.95
N SER A 433 21.33 -4.99 5.32
CA SER A 433 20.69 -3.89 6.06
C SER A 433 21.40 -3.55 7.37
N TRP A 434 22.31 -4.42 7.77
CA TRP A 434 23.24 -4.33 8.91
C TRP A 434 24.56 -3.64 8.57
N LYS A 435 24.56 -2.64 7.70
CA LYS A 435 25.77 -1.79 7.44
C LYS A 435 26.30 -1.09 8.71
N PHE A 436 25.56 -1.24 9.78
CA PHE A 436 26.02 -0.81 11.11
C PHE A 436 27.10 -1.77 11.59
N LYS A 437 28.19 -1.21 12.05
CA LYS A 437 29.32 -1.94 12.66
C LYS A 437 28.92 -2.65 13.98
N GLN A 438 27.87 -3.49 13.92
CA GLN A 438 27.71 -4.49 14.96
C GLN A 438 28.75 -5.55 14.72
N ALA A 439 29.56 -5.79 15.72
CA ALA A 439 30.55 -6.88 15.72
C ALA A 439 29.82 -8.24 15.85
N ILE A 440 28.98 -8.57 14.85
CA ILE A 440 28.41 -9.92 14.75
C ILE A 440 29.52 -10.81 14.25
N MET A 441 29.89 -11.78 15.06
CA MET A 441 31.01 -12.68 14.75
C MET A 441 30.66 -13.62 13.60
N ARG A 442 31.58 -13.85 12.69
CA ARG A 442 31.42 -14.81 11.56
C ARG A 442 30.79 -16.16 11.96
N PRO A 443 31.15 -16.80 13.09
CA PRO A 443 30.55 -18.07 13.52
C PRO A 443 29.04 -18.01 13.74
N GLU A 444 28.49 -16.85 14.14
CA GLU A 444 27.04 -16.68 14.30
C GLU A 444 26.31 -16.72 12.96
N PHE A 445 26.88 -16.09 11.91
CA PHE A 445 26.36 -16.18 10.56
C PHE A 445 26.46 -17.62 10.00
N TYR A 446 27.52 -18.35 10.30
CA TYR A 446 27.65 -19.77 9.91
C TYR A 446 26.57 -20.61 10.57
N LYS A 447 26.27 -20.35 11.83
CA LYS A 447 25.16 -21.00 12.55
C LYS A 447 23.81 -20.68 11.92
N LEU A 448 23.55 -19.42 11.60
CA LEU A 448 22.31 -19.02 10.91
C LEU A 448 22.16 -19.71 9.56
N ALA A 449 23.19 -19.73 8.73
CA ALA A 449 23.19 -20.42 7.44
C ALA A 449 22.91 -21.93 7.61
N ALA A 450 23.56 -22.60 8.55
CA ALA A 450 23.34 -24.00 8.84
C ALA A 450 21.91 -24.29 9.33
N LEU A 451 21.35 -23.44 10.21
CA LEU A 451 19.97 -23.55 10.67
C LEU A 451 18.97 -23.33 9.53
N GLN A 452 19.24 -22.39 8.61
CA GLN A 452 18.43 -22.19 7.42
C GLN A 452 18.39 -23.44 6.55
N ILE A 453 19.54 -24.03 6.25
CA ILE A 453 19.64 -25.27 5.44
C ILE A 453 18.84 -26.41 6.08
N LEU A 454 18.96 -26.60 7.40
CA LEU A 454 18.20 -27.61 8.14
C LEU A 454 16.69 -27.35 8.14
N ALA A 455 16.29 -26.09 8.27
CA ALA A 455 14.89 -25.67 8.21
C ALA A 455 14.29 -25.91 6.80
N GLN A 456 15.08 -25.70 5.75
CA GLN A 456 14.66 -25.90 4.36
C GLN A 456 14.54 -27.38 3.98
N ALA A 457 15.27 -28.26 4.62
CA ALA A 457 15.22 -29.70 4.37
C ALA A 457 13.84 -30.34 4.66
N ARG A 458 12.95 -29.67 5.41
CA ARG A 458 11.54 -30.06 5.67
C ARG A 458 11.33 -31.53 6.05
N GLY A 459 12.27 -32.10 6.80
CA GLY A 459 12.20 -33.50 7.26
C GLY A 459 12.88 -34.50 6.36
N ALA A 460 13.51 -34.07 5.27
CA ALA A 460 14.48 -34.92 4.57
C ALA A 460 15.66 -35.24 5.52
N SER A 461 16.18 -36.43 5.42
CA SER A 461 17.36 -36.80 6.23
C SER A 461 18.52 -35.84 5.94
N PRO A 462 19.18 -35.29 6.97
CA PRO A 462 20.31 -34.43 6.76
C PRO A 462 21.38 -35.07 5.89
N CYS A 463 21.93 -34.33 4.94
CA CYS A 463 23.03 -34.81 4.12
C CYS A 463 24.27 -35.09 5.01
N ALA A 464 24.84 -36.26 4.90
CA ALA A 464 25.99 -36.65 5.73
C ALA A 464 27.24 -35.77 5.49
N ARG A 465 27.39 -35.21 4.29
CA ARG A 465 28.46 -34.25 3.94
C ARG A 465 27.90 -33.15 3.06
N LEU A 466 27.64 -31.97 3.65
CA LEU A 466 27.27 -30.78 2.92
C LEU A 466 28.52 -30.22 2.21
N LYS A 467 28.46 -30.10 0.89
CA LYS A 467 29.47 -29.39 0.10
C LYS A 467 28.85 -28.11 -0.38
N LEU A 468 29.41 -26.98 0.03
CA LEU A 468 28.99 -25.65 -0.41
C LEU A 468 30.10 -24.98 -1.20
N THR A 469 29.71 -24.34 -2.28
CA THR A 469 30.55 -23.42 -3.06
C THR A 469 30.32 -21.99 -2.57
N THR A 470 31.16 -21.07 -2.97
CA THR A 470 30.94 -19.63 -2.69
C THR A 470 29.66 -19.11 -3.35
N THR A 471 29.27 -19.68 -4.51
CA THR A 471 28.01 -19.36 -5.20
C THR A 471 26.79 -19.80 -4.39
N ASP A 472 26.85 -20.99 -3.75
CA ASP A 472 25.73 -21.45 -2.92
C ASP A 472 25.47 -20.51 -1.71
N LEU A 473 26.53 -19.84 -1.23
CA LEU A 473 26.43 -18.92 -0.09
C LEU A 473 25.58 -17.69 -0.37
N ILE A 474 25.29 -17.36 -1.63
CA ILE A 474 24.39 -16.26 -2.01
C ILE A 474 23.02 -16.41 -1.34
N SER A 475 22.54 -17.63 -1.23
CA SER A 475 21.24 -17.93 -0.60
C SER A 475 21.26 -17.85 0.93
N TYR A 476 22.42 -17.79 1.57
CA TYR A 476 22.54 -17.94 3.00
C TYR A 476 23.24 -16.78 3.72
N LEU A 477 24.21 -16.13 3.09
CA LEU A 477 25.08 -15.15 3.72
C LEU A 477 25.05 -13.78 3.04
N PRO A 478 25.34 -12.70 3.79
CA PRO A 478 25.60 -11.38 3.22
C PRO A 478 26.80 -11.40 2.26
N ARG A 479 26.81 -10.50 1.26
CA ARG A 479 27.83 -10.43 0.20
C ARG A 479 29.28 -10.43 0.73
N ASN A 480 29.53 -9.66 1.78
CA ASN A 480 30.86 -9.51 2.39
C ASN A 480 31.37 -10.71 3.18
N LEU A 481 30.58 -11.77 3.32
CA LEU A 481 30.91 -13.00 4.03
C LEU A 481 30.93 -14.24 3.12
N ARG A 482 30.89 -14.07 1.79
CA ARG A 482 30.80 -15.17 0.80
C ARG A 482 32.19 -15.58 0.31
N ASP A 483 32.98 -16.19 1.17
CA ASP A 483 34.32 -16.69 0.84
C ASP A 483 34.45 -18.21 1.10
N LYS A 484 35.60 -18.78 0.76
CA LYS A 484 35.89 -20.23 0.94
C LYS A 484 35.90 -20.63 2.42
N GLU A 485 36.37 -19.74 3.31
CA GLU A 485 36.37 -19.95 4.76
C GLU A 485 34.94 -20.07 5.28
N ALA A 486 34.05 -19.19 4.84
CA ALA A 486 32.65 -19.23 5.20
C ALA A 486 31.97 -20.53 4.73
N ALA A 487 32.25 -21.00 3.49
CA ALA A 487 31.71 -22.26 3.00
C ALA A 487 32.12 -23.45 3.89
N ALA A 488 33.39 -23.50 4.28
CA ALA A 488 33.91 -24.52 5.22
C ALA A 488 33.29 -24.36 6.62
N GLY A 489 33.17 -23.13 7.12
CA GLY A 489 32.56 -22.81 8.43
C GLY A 489 31.10 -23.22 8.51
N VAL A 490 30.30 -22.91 7.49
CA VAL A 490 28.89 -23.32 7.40
C VAL A 490 28.78 -24.85 7.33
N ALA A 491 29.58 -25.52 6.49
CA ALA A 491 29.55 -26.98 6.36
C ALA A 491 29.92 -27.69 7.67
N LYS A 492 30.90 -27.15 8.40
CA LYS A 492 31.30 -27.68 9.73
C LYS A 492 30.15 -27.52 10.72
N THR A 493 29.59 -26.31 10.84
CA THR A 493 28.50 -26.04 11.77
C THR A 493 27.24 -26.84 11.43
N TYR A 494 26.93 -27.00 10.13
CA TYR A 494 25.86 -27.88 9.68
C TYR A 494 26.07 -29.32 10.15
N ALA A 495 27.27 -29.88 9.99
CA ALA A 495 27.58 -31.23 10.42
C ALA A 495 27.44 -31.42 11.94
N GLU A 496 27.75 -30.37 12.74
CA GLU A 496 27.55 -30.39 14.19
C GLU A 496 26.07 -30.39 14.55
N LEU A 497 25.29 -29.48 13.97
CA LEU A 497 23.85 -29.36 14.23
C LEU A 497 23.05 -30.55 13.69
N SER A 498 23.46 -31.15 12.59
CA SER A 498 22.78 -32.29 11.96
C SER A 498 22.88 -33.56 12.79
N LYS A 499 23.86 -33.71 13.67
CA LYS A 499 23.97 -34.84 14.62
C LYS A 499 22.78 -34.94 15.57
N GLY A 500 22.17 -33.80 15.89
CA GLY A 500 20.95 -33.70 16.69
C GLY A 500 19.65 -33.67 15.87
N ALA A 501 19.73 -33.72 14.54
CA ALA A 501 18.59 -33.69 13.64
C ALA A 501 18.29 -35.11 13.14
N GLY A 502 17.02 -35.50 13.05
CA GLY A 502 16.63 -36.82 12.58
C GLY A 502 15.21 -37.16 13.03
N PRO A 503 14.69 -38.38 12.76
CA PRO A 503 13.31 -38.74 13.10
C PRO A 503 12.96 -38.61 14.59
N ARG A 504 13.98 -38.69 15.48
CA ARG A 504 13.87 -38.49 16.95
C ARG A 504 14.52 -37.20 17.43
N GLY A 505 15.11 -36.40 16.53
CA GLY A 505 15.79 -35.13 16.85
C GLY A 505 14.93 -33.89 16.60
N LYS A 506 15.60 -32.74 16.56
CA LYS A 506 14.94 -31.45 16.26
C LYS A 506 14.25 -31.49 14.90
N LYS A 507 13.00 -31.01 14.86
CA LYS A 507 12.20 -30.89 13.64
C LYS A 507 12.60 -29.61 12.90
N TRP A 508 12.32 -29.56 11.59
CA TRP A 508 12.64 -28.41 10.73
C TRP A 508 12.12 -27.06 11.25
N HIS A 509 10.94 -27.04 11.90
CA HIS A 509 10.39 -25.81 12.47
C HIS A 509 11.12 -25.34 13.73
N GLU A 510 11.75 -26.27 14.51
CA GLU A 510 12.55 -25.90 15.68
C GLU A 510 13.88 -25.24 15.27
N HIS A 511 14.47 -25.65 14.14
CA HIS A 511 15.63 -24.95 13.56
C HIS A 511 15.28 -23.54 13.10
N ARG A 512 14.07 -23.35 12.55
CA ARG A 512 13.56 -22.05 12.17
C ARG A 512 13.33 -21.16 13.41
N GLU A 513 12.81 -21.73 14.48
CA GLU A 513 12.63 -21.02 15.75
C GLU A 513 13.98 -20.58 16.33
N GLU A 514 14.95 -21.48 16.37
CA GLU A 514 16.31 -21.17 16.85
C GLU A 514 16.96 -20.06 16.00
N TYR A 515 16.79 -20.10 14.67
CA TYR A 515 17.22 -19.03 13.79
C TYR A 515 16.62 -17.68 14.21
N LEU A 516 15.30 -17.63 14.34
CA LEU A 516 14.58 -16.41 14.74
C LEU A 516 14.99 -15.94 16.15
N ASP A 517 15.23 -16.84 17.08
CA ASP A 517 15.62 -16.49 18.44
C ASP A 517 17.03 -15.86 18.49
N ILE A 518 17.94 -16.30 17.63
CA ILE A 518 19.26 -15.67 17.47
C ILE A 518 19.09 -14.26 16.90
N VAL A 519 18.40 -14.13 15.77
CA VAL A 519 18.28 -12.85 15.05
C VAL A 519 17.48 -11.82 15.86
N LYS A 520 16.49 -12.24 16.64
CA LYS A 520 15.72 -11.34 17.54
C LYS A 520 16.57 -10.70 18.65
N GLN A 521 17.71 -11.29 19.00
CA GLN A 521 18.63 -10.71 19.99
C GLN A 521 19.45 -9.56 19.40
N TRP A 522 19.52 -9.44 18.09
CA TRP A 522 20.25 -8.36 17.43
C TRP A 522 19.54 -7.02 17.64
N SER A 523 20.30 -6.02 18.08
CA SER A 523 19.75 -4.71 18.47
C SER A 523 19.07 -3.95 17.33
N LEU A 524 19.39 -4.30 16.08
CA LEU A 524 18.84 -3.66 14.88
C LEU A 524 17.84 -4.54 14.12
N PHE A 525 17.56 -5.75 14.61
CA PHE A 525 16.60 -6.64 13.96
C PHE A 525 15.19 -6.03 13.93
N GLY A 526 14.56 -6.12 12.78
CA GLY A 526 13.20 -5.61 12.60
C GLY A 526 13.07 -4.09 12.69
N MET A 527 14.16 -3.36 12.47
CA MET A 527 14.17 -1.91 12.56
C MET A 527 13.32 -1.27 11.45
N THR A 528 12.54 -0.27 11.85
CA THR A 528 11.97 0.72 10.93
C THR A 528 12.82 1.99 11.03
N LYS A 529 13.33 2.44 9.88
CA LYS A 529 14.25 3.57 9.78
C LYS A 529 13.49 4.87 9.55
N PHE A 530 13.89 5.93 10.27
CA PHE A 530 13.40 7.28 10.08
C PHE A 530 14.57 8.25 10.11
N MET A 531 14.77 8.99 9.03
CA MET A 531 15.69 10.14 9.07
C MET A 531 15.00 11.26 9.82
N ILE A 532 15.64 11.75 10.87
CA ILE A 532 15.09 12.79 11.74
C ILE A 532 16.06 13.98 11.84
N ASP A 533 15.48 15.13 12.14
CA ASP A 533 16.20 16.31 12.63
C ASP A 533 15.89 16.47 14.13
N SER A 534 16.90 16.36 14.97
CA SER A 534 16.77 16.32 16.43
C SER A 534 17.08 17.65 17.11
N ARG A 535 17.11 18.77 16.39
CA ARG A 535 17.40 20.10 16.97
C ARG A 535 16.42 20.47 18.08
N GLY A 536 16.94 20.94 19.19
CA GLY A 536 16.18 21.25 20.42
C GLY A 536 15.91 20.04 21.32
N SER A 537 16.62 18.92 21.11
CA SER A 537 16.62 17.75 21.99
C SER A 537 17.60 17.94 23.16
N THR A 538 17.31 17.30 24.30
CA THR A 538 18.32 17.16 25.37
C THR A 538 19.30 16.01 25.12
N ILE A 539 18.95 15.11 24.18
CA ILE A 539 19.79 13.99 23.75
C ILE A 539 20.76 14.49 22.68
N LYS A 540 22.05 14.31 22.91
CA LYS A 540 23.14 14.75 22.01
C LYS A 540 23.69 13.57 21.18
N PRO A 541 24.25 13.82 20.00
CA PRO A 541 24.32 15.11 19.30
C PRO A 541 22.97 15.54 18.71
N GLU A 542 22.85 16.83 18.44
CA GLU A 542 21.71 17.39 17.68
C GLU A 542 22.01 17.39 16.17
N GLY A 543 20.95 17.40 15.37
CA GLY A 543 21.05 17.49 13.91
C GLY A 543 20.39 16.34 13.19
N ARG A 544 20.87 16.03 11.99
CA ARG A 544 20.35 14.91 11.19
C ARG A 544 20.86 13.58 11.73
N LEU A 545 19.94 12.75 12.18
CA LEU A 545 20.20 11.45 12.77
C LEU A 545 19.29 10.40 12.12
N LEU A 546 19.70 9.15 12.22
CA LEU A 546 18.87 8.01 11.87
C LEU A 546 18.26 7.42 13.14
N LEU A 547 16.93 7.44 13.24
CA LEU A 547 16.19 6.78 14.30
C LEU A 547 15.77 5.39 13.83
N ALA A 548 16.37 4.35 14.39
CA ALA A 548 16.02 2.96 14.13
C ALA A 548 15.10 2.45 15.24
N VAL A 549 13.81 2.34 14.90
CA VAL A 549 12.76 1.87 15.83
C VAL A 549 12.65 0.36 15.70
N CYS A 550 13.15 -0.36 16.70
CA CYS A 550 13.21 -1.83 16.74
C CYS A 550 12.17 -2.40 17.72
N PRO A 551 11.86 -3.72 17.69
CA PRO A 551 10.86 -4.34 18.58
C PRO A 551 11.13 -4.16 20.08
N HIS A 552 12.38 -4.09 20.48
CA HIS A 552 12.77 -4.07 21.89
C HIS A 552 13.41 -2.77 22.34
N ILE A 553 13.89 -1.95 21.39
CA ILE A 553 14.69 -0.77 21.69
C ILE A 553 14.58 0.26 20.57
N ILE A 554 14.78 1.52 20.89
CA ILE A 554 14.93 2.61 19.94
C ILE A 554 16.41 2.97 19.88
N ASN A 555 17.03 2.86 18.70
CA ASN A 555 18.42 3.22 18.48
C ASN A 555 18.52 4.58 17.79
N ILE A 556 19.40 5.44 18.28
CA ILE A 556 19.80 6.68 17.63
C ILE A 556 21.19 6.45 17.03
N ILE A 557 21.30 6.71 15.74
CA ILE A 557 22.46 6.38 14.93
C ILE A 557 22.89 7.66 14.21
N ASP A 558 24.18 7.91 14.17
CA ASP A 558 24.76 8.99 13.37
C ASP A 558 24.56 8.71 11.87
N SER A 559 23.96 9.64 11.15
CA SER A 559 23.62 9.43 9.74
C SER A 559 24.83 9.44 8.81
N GLY A 560 25.95 10.02 9.22
CA GLY A 560 27.18 10.08 8.42
C GLY A 560 28.09 8.88 8.67
N SER A 561 28.43 8.61 9.93
CA SER A 561 29.33 7.51 10.31
C SER A 561 28.63 6.17 10.46
N MET A 562 27.30 6.16 10.49
CA MET A 562 26.46 4.99 10.78
C MET A 562 26.80 4.31 12.10
N SER A 563 27.32 5.07 13.06
CA SER A 563 27.65 4.60 14.40
C SER A 563 26.46 4.73 15.35
N LEU A 564 26.30 3.75 16.23
CA LEU A 564 25.28 3.78 17.28
C LEU A 564 25.66 4.83 18.33
N ILE A 565 24.78 5.80 18.57
CA ILE A 565 24.99 6.88 19.55
C ILE A 565 24.28 6.54 20.86
N HIS A 566 22.98 6.24 20.77
CA HIS A 566 22.16 5.96 21.95
C HIS A 566 21.21 4.79 21.72
N GLN A 567 20.94 4.08 22.83
CA GLN A 567 19.89 3.07 22.91
C GLN A 567 18.86 3.48 23.97
N LEU A 568 17.62 3.61 23.57
CA LEU A 568 16.52 4.10 24.39
C LEU A 568 15.48 2.98 24.59
N SER A 569 15.29 2.57 25.84
CA SER A 569 14.35 1.50 26.19
C SER A 569 12.90 1.99 26.17
N TYR A 570 11.98 1.16 25.67
CA TYR A 570 10.53 1.40 25.80
C TYR A 570 10.05 1.46 27.25
N LYS A 571 10.70 0.75 28.17
CA LYS A 571 10.38 0.82 29.61
C LYS A 571 10.66 2.19 30.21
N ALA A 572 11.66 2.90 29.67
CA ALA A 572 11.97 4.27 30.07
C ALA A 572 11.06 5.31 29.40
N LEU A 573 10.48 4.99 28.24
CA LEU A 573 9.62 5.89 27.48
C LEU A 573 8.24 6.00 28.16
N TYR A 574 7.94 7.13 28.78
CA TYR A 574 6.67 7.32 29.48
C TYR A 574 5.66 8.19 28.73
N ARG A 575 6.12 9.02 27.76
CA ARG A 575 5.24 9.88 27.00
C ARG A 575 5.69 10.07 25.55
N VAL A 576 4.74 9.94 24.62
CA VAL A 576 4.91 10.21 23.19
C VAL A 576 3.93 11.30 22.82
N GLU A 577 4.44 12.49 22.51
CA GLU A 577 3.64 13.64 22.07
C GLU A 577 3.66 13.68 20.53
N PRO A 578 2.50 13.49 19.88
CA PRO A 578 2.41 13.51 18.43
C PRO A 578 2.57 14.94 17.89
N PRO A 579 2.86 15.10 16.59
CA PRO A 579 2.89 16.40 15.95
C PRO A 579 1.50 17.05 16.01
N THR A 580 1.48 18.37 16.12
CA THR A 580 0.27 19.20 16.06
C THR A 580 0.19 19.94 14.72
N ARG A 581 -0.94 20.58 14.42
CA ARG A 581 -1.07 21.41 13.21
C ARG A 581 -0.08 22.58 13.17
N ALA A 582 0.29 23.11 14.35
CA ALA A 582 1.21 24.24 14.48
C ALA A 582 2.69 23.80 14.57
N ASN A 583 2.95 22.55 14.99
CA ASN A 583 4.30 22.07 15.22
C ASN A 583 4.43 20.62 14.76
N ARG A 584 5.24 20.37 13.73
CA ARG A 584 5.53 19.04 13.19
C ARG A 584 6.42 18.19 14.11
N ALA A 585 7.01 18.76 15.15
CA ALA A 585 7.91 18.04 16.02
C ALA A 585 7.18 16.98 16.85
N ILE A 586 7.77 15.80 16.90
CA ILE A 586 7.41 14.70 17.79
C ILE A 586 8.28 14.85 19.05
N THR A 587 7.70 14.65 20.22
CA THR A 587 8.46 14.69 21.47
C THR A 587 8.34 13.33 22.18
N LEU A 588 9.49 12.69 22.41
CA LEU A 588 9.61 11.46 23.20
C LEU A 588 10.23 11.79 24.54
N ARG A 589 9.54 11.47 25.64
CA ARG A 589 10.02 11.73 27.01
C ARG A 589 10.35 10.44 27.71
N PHE A 590 11.55 10.37 28.25
CA PHE A 590 12.08 9.19 28.94
C PHE A 590 12.26 9.46 30.43
N ARG A 591 12.11 8.45 31.26
CA ARG A 591 12.42 8.51 32.68
C ARG A 591 13.94 8.69 32.87
N PRO A 592 14.41 9.51 33.81
CA PRO A 592 15.82 9.64 34.09
C PRO A 592 16.41 8.32 34.61
N LYS A 593 17.70 8.10 34.39
CA LYS A 593 18.40 6.90 34.88
C LYS A 593 18.58 6.92 36.40
N ASN A 594 18.83 8.11 36.95
CA ASN A 594 19.03 8.29 38.39
C ASN A 594 18.00 9.28 38.94
N ALA A 595 17.69 9.15 40.24
CA ALA A 595 16.85 10.12 40.92
C ALA A 595 17.61 11.46 41.01
N GLY A 596 16.99 12.52 40.50
CA GLY A 596 17.60 13.87 40.45
C GLY A 596 18.11 14.29 39.06
N ASP A 597 18.29 13.37 38.12
CA ASP A 597 18.67 13.72 36.77
C ASP A 597 17.49 14.36 36.01
N ALA A 598 17.79 15.29 35.13
CA ALA A 598 16.77 15.81 34.18
C ALA A 598 16.30 14.71 33.24
N PRO A 599 14.98 14.57 33.00
CA PRO A 599 14.46 13.53 32.11
C PRO A 599 14.95 13.74 30.67
N PRO A 600 15.51 12.71 30.01
CA PRO A 600 15.93 12.81 28.63
C PRO A 600 14.71 13.07 27.73
N VAL A 601 14.84 14.02 26.81
CA VAL A 601 13.81 14.38 25.84
C VAL A 601 14.39 14.34 24.44
N LEU A 602 13.84 13.51 23.57
CA LEU A 602 14.10 13.53 22.14
C LEU A 602 12.98 14.31 21.46
N LYS A 603 13.31 15.51 20.97
CA LYS A 603 12.42 16.31 20.12
C LYS A 603 12.93 16.18 18.70
N CYS A 604 12.09 15.72 17.78
CA CYS A 604 12.51 15.49 16.40
C CYS A 604 11.39 15.74 15.38
N THR A 605 11.81 16.10 14.18
CA THR A 605 10.94 16.11 12.98
C THR A 605 11.48 15.08 11.99
N THR A 606 10.60 14.44 11.24
CA THR A 606 11.06 13.55 10.16
C THR A 606 11.53 14.38 8.97
N VAL A 607 12.62 13.97 8.34
CA VAL A 607 13.15 14.65 7.15
C VAL A 607 12.20 14.46 5.97
N GLU A 608 11.65 13.24 5.80
CA GLU A 608 10.59 12.99 4.83
C GLU A 608 9.23 13.38 5.42
N GLU A 609 8.53 14.27 4.71
CA GLU A 609 7.21 14.73 5.13
C GLU A 609 6.17 13.60 5.19
N GLY A 610 5.30 13.69 6.19
CA GLY A 610 4.22 12.73 6.40
C GLY A 610 4.63 11.41 7.06
N GLN A 611 5.90 11.22 7.40
CA GLN A 611 6.36 10.06 8.18
C GLN A 611 6.15 10.20 9.69
N GLU A 612 5.83 11.40 10.19
CA GLU A 612 5.64 11.67 11.62
C GLU A 612 4.60 10.76 12.26
N LYS A 613 3.45 10.60 11.59
CA LYS A 613 2.38 9.71 12.07
C LYS A 613 2.85 8.25 12.11
N GLN A 614 3.59 7.82 11.09
CA GLN A 614 4.12 6.46 11.01
C GLN A 614 5.12 6.20 12.13
N LEU A 615 6.02 7.15 12.40
CA LEU A 615 6.99 7.06 13.49
C LEU A 615 6.27 6.91 14.85
N VAL A 616 5.31 7.79 15.15
CA VAL A 616 4.53 7.72 16.39
C VAL A 616 3.79 6.39 16.52
N MET A 617 3.15 5.93 15.44
CA MET A 617 2.41 4.64 15.45
C MET A 617 3.35 3.45 15.67
N THR A 618 4.53 3.46 15.06
CA THR A 618 5.51 2.37 15.22
C THR A 618 6.03 2.30 16.65
N ILE A 619 6.40 3.45 17.22
CA ILE A 619 6.87 3.52 18.62
C ILE A 619 5.77 3.04 19.58
N LYS A 620 4.54 3.54 19.45
CA LYS A 620 3.44 3.14 20.33
C LYS A 620 3.15 1.64 20.22
N LYS A 621 3.22 1.07 19.01
CA LYS A 621 2.96 -0.35 18.79
C LYS A 621 3.99 -1.24 19.49
N TYR A 622 5.27 -0.90 19.38
CA TYR A 622 6.31 -1.63 20.08
C TYR A 622 6.30 -1.38 21.60
N GLN A 623 5.91 -0.18 22.04
CA GLN A 623 5.72 0.11 23.47
C GLN A 623 4.58 -0.74 24.07
N GLU A 624 3.43 -0.86 23.41
CA GLU A 624 2.34 -1.75 23.81
C GLU A 624 2.83 -3.19 23.93
N TYR A 625 3.56 -3.68 22.92
CA TYR A 625 4.11 -5.01 22.91
C TYR A 625 5.09 -5.26 24.08
N SER A 626 5.95 -4.30 24.35
CA SER A 626 6.92 -4.39 25.46
C SER A 626 6.24 -4.38 26.82
N SER A 627 5.06 -3.74 26.96
CA SER A 627 4.30 -3.69 28.23
C SER A 627 3.54 -4.98 28.53
N HIS A 628 3.22 -5.79 27.50
CA HIS A 628 2.49 -7.05 27.69
C HIS A 628 3.38 -8.28 27.94
N ARG A 629 4.69 -8.13 27.88
CA ARG A 629 5.64 -9.24 28.05
C ARG A 629 6.19 -9.40 29.48
N TYR A 630 5.70 -8.58 30.43
CA TYR A 630 6.21 -8.62 31.83
C TYR A 630 5.07 -8.58 32.84
#